data_545b71c550e52f6a1190738e0b2caa2c
#
_entry.id   545b71c550e52f6a1190738e0b2caa2c
#
_cell.length_a   1.000
_cell.length_b   1.000
_cell.length_c   1.000
_cell.angle_alpha   90.00
_cell.angle_beta   90.00
_cell.angle_gamma   90.00
#
_symmetry.space_group_name_H-M   'P 1'
#
loop_
_entity.id
_entity.type
_entity.pdbx_description
1 polymer ?
#
loop_
_entity_poly.entity_id
_entity_poly.type
_entity_poly.pdbx_seq_one_letter_code
_entity_poly.pdbx_strand_id
1 'polypeptide(L)'
;MSRLKELYKNEIMDAMTKKFGYKNVMEVPKLDKIVINMGVGEAKENAKLLDAAIADMELITGQKAIATKAKKSVANFKIREGMPIGCKVTLRGEKMYEFADRLINLALPRVRDFRGVNPTAFDGRGNYALGIKEQLIFPEVEYDKVDKVRGMDIIFVTTAKTDEEARELLTQFNMPFAK
;
A
#
# COMPACT_ATOMS: atom_id res chain seq x y z
N MET A 1 -3.34 2.60 20.91
CA MET A 1 -2.89 3.43 19.77
C MET A 1 -1.74 2.72 19.07
N SER A 2 -1.67 2.75 17.74
CA SER A 2 -0.59 2.08 17.01
C SER A 2 0.77 2.77 17.23
N ARG A 3 1.85 1.98 17.18
CA ARG A 3 3.22 2.47 17.38
C ARG A 3 3.58 3.60 16.42
N LEU A 4 3.26 3.47 15.12
CA LEU A 4 3.60 4.51 14.14
C LEU A 4 2.78 5.79 14.33
N LYS A 5 1.57 5.69 14.83
CA LYS A 5 0.75 6.87 15.13
C LYS A 5 1.32 7.64 16.30
N GLU A 6 1.80 6.95 17.32
CA GLU A 6 2.50 7.57 18.45
C GLU A 6 3.81 8.20 18.00
N LEU A 7 4.59 7.51 17.18
CA LEU A 7 5.82 8.02 16.60
C LEU A 7 5.58 9.30 15.81
N TYR A 8 4.51 9.34 15.00
CA TYR A 8 4.15 10.53 14.24
C TYR A 8 3.86 11.71 15.16
N LYS A 9 3.05 11.52 16.20
CA LYS A 9 2.69 12.61 17.12
C LYS A 9 3.86 13.11 17.95
N ASN A 10 4.72 12.20 18.40
CA ASN A 10 5.78 12.53 19.36
C ASN A 10 7.08 13.00 18.72
N GLU A 11 7.40 12.52 17.51
CA GLU A 11 8.71 12.76 16.88
C GLU A 11 8.60 13.32 15.46
N ILE A 12 7.77 12.72 14.60
CA ILE A 12 7.75 13.04 13.18
C ILE A 12 7.24 14.45 12.91
N MET A 13 6.18 14.88 13.59
CA MET A 13 5.64 16.22 13.41
C MET A 13 6.69 17.29 13.70
N ASP A 14 7.44 17.13 14.78
CA ASP A 14 8.50 18.07 15.15
C ASP A 14 9.66 18.05 14.15
N ALA A 15 10.09 16.87 13.72
CA ALA A 15 11.16 16.72 12.74
C ALA A 15 10.78 17.35 11.39
N MET A 16 9.56 17.16 10.93
CA MET A 16 9.06 17.76 9.70
C MET A 16 8.98 19.29 9.81
N THR A 17 8.49 19.80 10.93
CA THR A 17 8.40 21.23 11.19
C THR A 17 9.78 21.90 11.20
N LYS A 18 10.77 21.27 11.80
CA LYS A 18 12.15 21.77 11.82
C LYS A 18 12.77 21.80 10.42
N LYS A 19 12.48 20.80 9.59
CA LYS A 19 13.06 20.71 8.25
C LYS A 19 12.42 21.66 7.25
N PHE A 20 11.09 21.78 7.26
CA PHE A 20 10.33 22.55 6.26
C PHE A 20 9.78 23.88 6.77
N GLY A 21 9.87 24.15 8.08
CA GLY A 21 9.48 25.43 8.64
C GLY A 21 8.00 25.75 8.64
N TYR A 22 7.14 24.74 8.91
CA TYR A 22 5.70 24.96 8.97
C TYR A 22 5.30 25.92 10.09
N LYS A 23 4.38 26.83 9.79
CA LYS A 23 3.87 27.82 10.75
C LYS A 23 2.77 27.27 11.65
N ASN A 24 1.99 26.30 11.13
CA ASN A 24 0.88 25.70 11.83
C ASN A 24 1.01 24.18 11.87
N VAL A 25 0.66 23.58 12.99
CA VAL A 25 0.65 22.11 13.16
C VAL A 25 -0.22 21.42 12.09
N MET A 26 -1.29 22.08 11.65
CA MET A 26 -2.18 21.53 10.61
C MET A 26 -1.57 21.51 9.20
N GLU A 27 -0.44 22.20 8.99
CA GLU A 27 0.28 22.18 7.71
C GLU A 27 1.21 20.97 7.59
N VAL A 28 1.53 20.32 8.69
CA VAL A 28 2.46 19.19 8.70
C VAL A 28 1.86 18.03 7.91
N PRO A 29 2.58 17.49 6.90
CA PRO A 29 2.09 16.33 6.15
C PRO A 29 1.81 15.13 7.04
N LYS A 30 0.77 14.40 6.71
CA LYS A 30 0.39 13.16 7.40
C LYS A 30 -0.07 12.12 6.41
N LEU A 31 -0.07 10.85 6.82
CA LEU A 31 -0.70 9.79 6.04
C LEU A 31 -2.21 9.96 6.10
N ASP A 32 -2.83 10.02 4.93
CA ASP A 32 -4.28 10.09 4.79
C ASP A 32 -4.88 8.69 4.72
N LYS A 33 -4.40 7.89 3.78
CA LYS A 33 -4.85 6.51 3.58
C LYS A 33 -3.77 5.69 2.88
N ILE A 34 -3.91 4.37 2.98
CA ILE A 34 -3.14 3.41 2.19
C ILE A 34 -4.14 2.61 1.37
N VAL A 35 -3.95 2.60 0.05
CA VAL A 35 -4.77 1.83 -0.88
C VAL A 35 -3.96 0.65 -1.38
N ILE A 36 -4.50 -0.55 -1.23
CA ILE A 36 -3.87 -1.77 -1.72
C ILE A 36 -4.76 -2.30 -2.85
N ASN A 37 -4.16 -2.48 -4.02
CA ASN A 37 -4.84 -3.00 -5.19
C ASN A 37 -4.17 -4.28 -5.68
N MET A 38 -4.96 -5.26 -6.06
CA MET A 38 -4.49 -6.49 -6.66
C MET A 38 -5.27 -6.72 -7.96
N GLY A 39 -4.57 -6.69 -9.08
CA GLY A 39 -5.14 -7.02 -10.38
C GLY A 39 -5.19 -8.52 -10.59
N VAL A 40 -6.37 -9.06 -10.89
CA VAL A 40 -6.58 -10.50 -11.16
C VAL A 40 -7.23 -10.64 -12.52
N GLY A 41 -6.42 -10.48 -13.58
CA GLY A 41 -6.89 -10.58 -14.97
C GLY A 41 -7.45 -11.95 -15.33
N GLU A 42 -7.01 -13.00 -14.66
CA GLU A 42 -7.47 -14.37 -14.86
C GLU A 42 -8.88 -14.63 -14.30
N ALA A 43 -9.41 -13.70 -13.50
CA ALA A 43 -10.78 -13.79 -12.97
C ALA A 43 -11.84 -13.79 -14.07
N LYS A 44 -11.52 -13.29 -15.26
CA LYS A 44 -12.39 -13.35 -16.44
C LYS A 44 -12.69 -14.80 -16.88
N GLU A 45 -11.75 -15.71 -16.62
CA GLU A 45 -11.89 -17.13 -16.96
C GLU A 45 -12.34 -17.97 -15.78
N ASN A 46 -11.91 -17.61 -14.57
CA ASN A 46 -12.23 -18.35 -13.34
C ASN A 46 -12.46 -17.40 -12.17
N ALA A 47 -13.70 -17.23 -11.77
CA ALA A 47 -14.09 -16.35 -10.67
C ALA A 47 -13.51 -16.79 -9.30
N LYS A 48 -13.20 -18.08 -9.13
CA LYS A 48 -12.60 -18.59 -7.90
C LYS A 48 -11.21 -18.02 -7.62
N LEU A 49 -10.48 -17.64 -8.67
CA LEU A 49 -9.18 -17.00 -8.52
C LEU A 49 -9.30 -15.63 -7.87
N LEU A 50 -10.35 -14.90 -8.18
CA LEU A 50 -10.63 -13.61 -7.53
C LEU A 50 -11.01 -13.79 -6.07
N ASP A 51 -11.83 -14.79 -5.76
CA ASP A 51 -12.21 -15.09 -4.37
C ASP A 51 -10.98 -15.43 -3.53
N ALA A 52 -10.03 -16.19 -4.07
CA ALA A 52 -8.75 -16.50 -3.42
C ALA A 52 -7.92 -15.23 -3.19
N ALA A 53 -7.85 -14.33 -4.17
CA ALA A 53 -7.14 -13.07 -4.05
C ALA A 53 -7.76 -12.16 -2.99
N ILE A 54 -9.08 -12.10 -2.92
CA ILE A 54 -9.82 -11.34 -1.90
C ILE A 54 -9.52 -11.90 -0.50
N ALA A 55 -9.52 -13.22 -0.36
CA ALA A 55 -9.22 -13.88 0.91
C ALA A 55 -7.79 -13.56 1.39
N ASP A 56 -6.81 -13.63 0.50
CA ASP A 56 -5.42 -13.27 0.82
C ASP A 56 -5.31 -11.81 1.25
N MET A 57 -5.98 -10.92 0.54
CA MET A 57 -5.96 -9.49 0.87
C MET A 57 -6.62 -9.20 2.23
N GLU A 58 -7.69 -9.89 2.56
CA GLU A 58 -8.35 -9.78 3.87
C GLU A 58 -7.45 -10.26 5.01
N LEU A 59 -6.67 -11.33 4.79
CA LEU A 59 -5.70 -11.81 5.76
C LEU A 59 -4.57 -10.78 5.99
N ILE A 60 -4.08 -10.18 4.92
CA ILE A 60 -2.98 -9.20 4.98
C ILE A 60 -3.43 -7.91 5.68
N THR A 61 -4.61 -7.40 5.35
CA THR A 61 -5.07 -6.09 5.81
C THR A 61 -5.94 -6.14 7.07
N GLY A 62 -6.57 -7.26 7.32
CA GLY A 62 -7.55 -7.38 8.40
C GLY A 62 -8.88 -6.66 8.11
N GLN A 63 -9.11 -6.24 6.88
CA GLN A 63 -10.31 -5.53 6.45
C GLN A 63 -10.89 -6.18 5.19
N LYS A 64 -12.20 -6.16 5.04
CA LYS A 64 -12.88 -6.72 3.88
C LYS A 64 -12.46 -6.01 2.59
N ALA A 65 -12.05 -6.79 1.60
CA ALA A 65 -11.69 -6.28 0.27
C ALA A 65 -12.94 -6.14 -0.62
N ILE A 66 -12.87 -5.18 -1.55
CA ILE A 66 -13.91 -4.93 -2.53
C ILE A 66 -13.44 -5.43 -3.89
N ALA A 67 -14.28 -6.19 -4.59
CA ALA A 67 -14.00 -6.58 -5.97
C ALA A 67 -14.11 -5.36 -6.89
N THR A 68 -13.08 -5.13 -7.71
CA THR A 68 -13.08 -4.06 -8.71
C THR A 68 -13.55 -4.60 -10.04
N LYS A 69 -14.41 -3.83 -10.71
CA LYS A 69 -15.06 -4.22 -11.96
C LYS A 69 -14.51 -3.44 -13.15
N ALA A 70 -14.51 -4.06 -14.32
CA ALA A 70 -14.10 -3.41 -15.56
C ALA A 70 -15.03 -2.25 -15.89
N LYS A 71 -14.46 -1.10 -16.24
CA LYS A 71 -15.22 0.12 -16.61
C LYS A 71 -15.65 0.10 -18.07
N LYS A 72 -14.91 -0.59 -18.92
CA LYS A 72 -15.16 -0.67 -20.37
C LYS A 72 -14.93 -2.08 -20.86
N SER A 73 -15.68 -2.45 -21.90
CA SER A 73 -15.47 -3.70 -22.61
C SER A 73 -14.27 -3.57 -23.57
N VAL A 74 -13.33 -4.52 -23.51
CA VAL A 74 -12.17 -4.58 -24.40
C VAL A 74 -12.09 -5.98 -25.01
N ALA A 75 -12.35 -6.08 -26.29
CA ALA A 75 -12.41 -7.36 -27.00
C ALA A 75 -11.08 -8.13 -26.99
N ASN A 76 -9.94 -7.42 -27.14
CA ASN A 76 -8.61 -8.03 -27.15
C ASN A 76 -8.27 -8.73 -25.85
N PHE A 77 -8.77 -8.22 -24.73
CA PHE A 77 -8.58 -8.81 -23.40
C PHE A 77 -9.72 -9.72 -22.97
N LYS A 78 -10.72 -9.91 -23.82
CA LYS A 78 -11.91 -10.71 -23.53
C LYS A 78 -12.65 -10.25 -22.26
N ILE A 79 -12.69 -8.94 -22.03
CA ILE A 79 -13.30 -8.30 -20.88
C ILE A 79 -14.57 -7.57 -21.29
N ARG A 80 -15.63 -7.73 -20.50
CA ARG A 80 -16.89 -7.01 -20.64
C ARG A 80 -17.05 -6.03 -19.47
N GLU A 81 -17.70 -4.91 -19.72
CA GLU A 81 -18.05 -3.95 -18.68
C GLU A 81 -18.79 -4.65 -17.52
N GLY A 82 -18.37 -4.33 -16.29
CA GLY A 82 -18.95 -4.93 -15.09
C GLY A 82 -18.35 -6.26 -14.65
N MET A 83 -17.43 -6.86 -15.41
CA MET A 83 -16.74 -8.07 -14.98
C MET A 83 -15.77 -7.77 -13.83
N PRO A 84 -15.80 -8.59 -12.74
CA PRO A 84 -14.80 -8.43 -11.67
C PRO A 84 -13.42 -8.87 -12.16
N ILE A 85 -12.45 -7.97 -12.08
CA ILE A 85 -11.08 -8.17 -12.59
C ILE A 85 -9.99 -7.92 -11.57
N GLY A 86 -10.33 -7.56 -10.36
CA GLY A 86 -9.38 -7.29 -9.31
C GLY A 86 -10.05 -7.07 -7.97
N CYS A 87 -9.25 -6.68 -6.98
CA CYS A 87 -9.75 -6.33 -5.67
C CYS A 87 -8.90 -5.21 -5.08
N LYS A 88 -9.48 -4.46 -4.16
CA LYS A 88 -8.79 -3.38 -3.45
C LYS A 88 -9.28 -3.22 -2.02
N VAL A 89 -8.42 -2.65 -1.19
CA VAL A 89 -8.74 -2.24 0.18
C VAL A 89 -8.20 -0.84 0.40
N THR A 90 -8.97 -0.01 1.08
CA THR A 90 -8.53 1.31 1.53
C THR A 90 -8.43 1.29 3.05
N LEU A 91 -7.25 1.53 3.58
CA LEU A 91 -6.97 1.55 5.02
C LEU A 91 -6.80 2.98 5.51
N ARG A 92 -7.47 3.30 6.64
CA ARG A 92 -7.39 4.60 7.31
C ARG A 92 -7.26 4.41 8.82
N GLY A 93 -6.75 5.43 9.50
CA GLY A 93 -6.66 5.44 10.95
C GLY A 93 -5.71 4.39 11.52
N GLU A 94 -6.10 3.72 12.58
CA GLU A 94 -5.27 2.73 13.28
C GLU A 94 -4.85 1.57 12.37
N LYS A 95 -5.76 1.06 11.56
CA LYS A 95 -5.48 -0.04 10.62
C LYS A 95 -4.43 0.33 9.59
N MET A 96 -4.46 1.57 9.12
CA MET A 96 -3.46 2.11 8.19
C MET A 96 -2.07 2.12 8.83
N TYR A 97 -1.93 2.65 10.03
CA TYR A 97 -0.66 2.70 10.74
C TYR A 97 -0.12 1.31 11.08
N GLU A 98 -0.98 0.41 11.53
CA GLU A 98 -0.59 -0.97 11.81
C GLU A 98 -0.12 -1.70 10.56
N PHE A 99 -0.82 -1.53 9.44
CA PHE A 99 -0.40 -2.11 8.17
C PHE A 99 0.94 -1.53 7.70
N ALA A 100 1.13 -0.22 7.79
CA ALA A 100 2.38 0.44 7.42
C ALA A 100 3.55 -0.08 8.26
N ASP A 101 3.36 -0.25 9.55
CA ASP A 101 4.36 -0.80 10.46
C ASP A 101 4.75 -2.24 10.05
N ARG A 102 3.79 -3.10 9.83
CA ARG A 102 4.04 -4.48 9.39
C ARG A 102 4.74 -4.53 8.03
N LEU A 103 4.30 -3.72 7.09
CA LEU A 103 4.92 -3.65 5.76
C LEU A 103 6.39 -3.25 5.84
N ILE A 104 6.68 -2.16 6.54
CA ILE A 104 8.03 -1.59 6.60
C ILE A 104 8.98 -2.49 7.39
N ASN A 105 8.54 -3.01 8.52
CA ASN A 105 9.41 -3.69 9.49
C ASN A 105 9.43 -5.22 9.35
N LEU A 106 8.36 -5.84 8.83
CA LEU A 106 8.25 -7.29 8.71
C LEU A 106 8.22 -7.79 7.27
N ALA A 107 7.41 -7.17 6.41
CA ALA A 107 7.20 -7.67 5.05
C ALA A 107 8.32 -7.29 4.09
N LEU A 108 8.71 -6.02 4.03
CA LEU A 108 9.76 -5.57 3.11
C LEU A 108 11.12 -6.27 3.32
N PRO A 109 11.59 -6.51 4.56
CA PRO A 109 12.83 -7.27 4.76
C PRO A 109 12.77 -8.71 4.25
N ARG A 110 11.58 -9.27 4.04
CA ARG A 110 11.39 -10.63 3.51
C ARG A 110 11.34 -10.69 2.00
N VAL A 111 11.36 -9.55 1.32
CA VAL A 111 11.42 -9.49 -0.14
C VAL A 111 12.76 -10.08 -0.62
N ARG A 112 12.70 -10.95 -1.63
CA ARG A 112 13.87 -11.59 -2.22
C ARG A 112 14.77 -10.54 -2.86
N ASP A 113 16.08 -10.58 -2.54
CA ASP A 113 17.08 -9.62 -3.03
C ASP A 113 16.72 -8.16 -2.77
N PHE A 114 16.17 -7.90 -1.60
CA PHE A 114 15.71 -6.55 -1.25
C PHE A 114 16.89 -5.58 -1.09
N ARG A 115 16.89 -4.51 -1.87
CA ARG A 115 17.92 -3.45 -1.85
C ARG A 115 17.36 -2.07 -1.51
N GLY A 116 16.12 -1.99 -1.10
CA GLY A 116 15.39 -0.77 -0.86
C GLY A 116 14.25 -0.57 -1.87
N VAL A 117 13.32 0.31 -1.53
CA VAL A 117 12.20 0.65 -2.40
C VAL A 117 12.57 1.83 -3.30
N ASN A 118 11.90 1.96 -4.43
CA ASN A 118 12.18 3.02 -5.39
C ASN A 118 11.97 4.41 -4.75
N PRO A 119 13.01 5.26 -4.71
CA PRO A 119 12.89 6.58 -4.10
C PRO A 119 12.20 7.63 -4.98
N THR A 120 11.86 7.31 -6.23
CA THR A 120 11.30 8.25 -7.20
C THR A 120 9.87 7.92 -7.65
N ALA A 121 9.23 6.93 -7.03
CA ALA A 121 7.89 6.49 -7.41
C ALA A 121 6.77 7.38 -6.83
N PHE A 122 6.92 8.70 -6.95
CA PHE A 122 5.94 9.69 -6.53
C PHE A 122 5.17 10.27 -7.73
N ASP A 123 3.95 10.70 -7.51
CA ASP A 123 3.04 11.21 -8.55
C ASP A 123 3.16 12.71 -8.84
N GLY A 124 4.04 13.42 -8.16
CA GLY A 124 4.17 14.88 -8.24
C GLY A 124 3.32 15.64 -7.21
N ARG A 125 2.45 14.96 -6.47
CA ARG A 125 1.53 15.53 -5.48
C ARG A 125 1.67 14.95 -4.08
N GLY A 126 2.79 14.28 -3.83
CA GLY A 126 3.07 13.71 -2.52
C GLY A 126 2.48 12.33 -2.25
N ASN A 127 2.09 11.60 -3.27
CA ASN A 127 1.63 10.22 -3.14
C ASN A 127 2.70 9.25 -3.64
N TYR A 128 2.85 8.12 -2.98
CA TYR A 128 3.88 7.13 -3.27
C TYR A 128 3.26 5.79 -3.66
N ALA A 129 3.78 5.17 -4.71
CA ALA A 129 3.34 3.86 -5.17
C ALA A 129 4.46 2.81 -5.01
N LEU A 130 4.13 1.68 -4.40
CA LEU A 130 5.04 0.57 -4.18
C LEU A 130 4.46 -0.70 -4.81
N GLY A 131 5.20 -1.33 -5.71
CA GLY A 131 4.84 -2.63 -6.28
C GLY A 131 5.46 -3.77 -5.50
N ILE A 132 4.63 -4.73 -5.10
CA ILE A 132 5.05 -5.98 -4.45
C ILE A 132 4.79 -7.12 -5.43
N LYS A 133 5.79 -7.96 -5.67
CA LYS A 133 5.68 -9.07 -6.62
C LYS A 133 5.01 -10.30 -6.05
N GLU A 134 5.09 -10.50 -4.75
CA GLU A 134 4.62 -11.71 -4.07
C GLU A 134 3.87 -11.36 -2.78
N GLN A 135 2.66 -11.88 -2.59
CA GLN A 135 1.94 -11.73 -1.33
C GLN A 135 2.55 -12.55 -0.18
N LEU A 136 3.44 -13.47 -0.50
CA LEU A 136 4.09 -14.36 0.47
C LEU A 136 5.03 -13.65 1.44
N ILE A 137 5.39 -12.40 1.18
CA ILE A 137 6.22 -11.60 2.09
C ILE A 137 5.50 -11.24 3.39
N PHE A 138 4.17 -11.28 3.39
CA PHE A 138 3.38 -11.01 4.59
C PHE A 138 3.27 -12.26 5.46
N PRO A 139 3.60 -12.18 6.77
CA PRO A 139 3.55 -13.34 7.67
C PRO A 139 2.15 -13.94 7.82
N GLU A 140 1.11 -13.14 7.59
CA GLU A 140 -0.29 -13.58 7.69
C GLU A 140 -0.69 -14.56 6.60
N VAL A 141 0.02 -14.57 5.48
CA VAL A 141 -0.23 -15.46 4.34
C VAL A 141 0.58 -16.74 4.52
N GLU A 142 -0.11 -17.87 4.65
CA GLU A 142 0.52 -19.18 4.77
C GLU A 142 0.87 -19.72 3.38
N TYR A 143 2.13 -20.08 3.16
CA TYR A 143 2.62 -20.62 1.89
C TYR A 143 1.80 -21.82 1.40
N ASP A 144 1.45 -22.72 2.30
CA ASP A 144 0.74 -23.97 1.95
C ASP A 144 -0.71 -23.73 1.48
N LYS A 145 -1.29 -22.60 1.84
CA LYS A 145 -2.69 -22.25 1.50
C LYS A 145 -2.79 -21.37 0.25
N VAL A 146 -1.67 -20.93 -0.28
CA VAL A 146 -1.65 -20.07 -1.47
C VAL A 146 -1.75 -20.93 -2.72
N ASP A 147 -2.78 -20.66 -3.54
CA ASP A 147 -2.98 -21.34 -4.82
C ASP A 147 -2.06 -20.79 -5.92
N LYS A 148 -1.78 -19.49 -5.89
CA LYS A 148 -0.94 -18.81 -6.87
C LYS A 148 -0.26 -17.59 -6.26
N VAL A 149 0.98 -17.35 -6.67
CA VAL A 149 1.71 -16.11 -6.32
C VAL A 149 1.10 -14.94 -7.07
N ARG A 150 0.70 -13.90 -6.33
CA ARG A 150 0.13 -12.67 -6.87
C ARG A 150 0.85 -11.46 -6.35
N GLY A 151 1.10 -10.51 -7.24
CA GLY A 151 1.61 -9.21 -6.86
C GLY A 151 0.50 -8.25 -6.47
N MET A 152 0.87 -7.14 -5.87
CA MET A 152 -0.05 -6.07 -5.49
C MET A 152 0.62 -4.72 -5.57
N ASP A 153 -0.19 -3.68 -5.71
CA ASP A 153 0.25 -2.29 -5.62
C ASP A 153 -0.21 -1.69 -4.31
N ILE A 154 0.71 -1.06 -3.61
CA ILE A 154 0.43 -0.38 -2.34
C ILE A 154 0.68 1.11 -2.55
N ILE A 155 -0.35 1.92 -2.37
CA ILE A 155 -0.29 3.36 -2.59
C ILE A 155 -0.45 4.08 -1.26
N PHE A 156 0.57 4.87 -0.90
CA PHE A 156 0.56 5.74 0.27
C PHE A 156 0.05 7.11 -0.15
N VAL A 157 -1.15 7.46 0.27
CA VAL A 157 -1.73 8.78 0.02
C VAL A 157 -1.45 9.65 1.23
N THR A 158 -0.76 10.77 0.99
CA THR A 158 -0.40 11.73 2.04
C THR A 158 -1.07 13.08 1.80
N THR A 159 -1.01 13.95 2.81
CA THR A 159 -1.47 15.33 2.68
C THR A 159 -0.35 16.29 2.25
N ALA A 160 0.83 15.78 1.93
CA ALA A 160 1.96 16.57 1.45
C ALA A 160 1.63 17.26 0.13
N LYS A 161 2.11 18.49 -0.04
CA LYS A 161 1.91 19.26 -1.26
C LYS A 161 2.94 18.92 -2.34
N THR A 162 4.12 18.47 -1.92
CA THR A 162 5.24 18.14 -2.82
C THR A 162 5.76 16.73 -2.55
N ASP A 163 6.43 16.14 -3.54
CA ASP A 163 7.03 14.83 -3.41
C ASP A 163 8.19 14.81 -2.40
N GLU A 164 8.90 15.92 -2.29
CA GLU A 164 9.99 16.06 -1.33
C GLU A 164 9.50 15.96 0.11
N GLU A 165 8.42 16.65 0.44
CA GLU A 165 7.76 16.55 1.74
C GLU A 165 7.26 15.13 2.02
N ALA A 166 6.65 14.49 1.05
CA ALA A 166 6.16 13.12 1.19
C ALA A 166 7.31 12.13 1.38
N ARG A 167 8.40 12.28 0.65
CA ARG A 167 9.59 11.43 0.80
C ARG A 167 10.16 11.54 2.21
N GLU A 168 10.28 12.75 2.73
CA GLU A 168 10.76 12.95 4.10
C GLU A 168 9.82 12.34 5.14
N LEU A 169 8.51 12.51 4.96
CA LEU A 169 7.51 11.90 5.83
C LEU A 169 7.66 10.37 5.89
N LEU A 170 7.76 9.72 4.72
CA LEU A 170 7.95 8.28 4.65
C LEU A 170 9.31 7.84 5.21
N THR A 171 10.34 8.64 5.01
CA THR A 171 11.68 8.38 5.59
C THR A 171 11.61 8.40 7.12
N GLN A 172 10.87 9.33 7.71
CA GLN A 172 10.68 9.40 9.15
C GLN A 172 9.92 8.18 9.70
N PHE A 173 9.07 7.56 8.89
CA PHE A 173 8.43 6.28 9.21
C PHE A 173 9.36 5.06 9.00
N ASN A 174 10.61 5.29 8.66
CA ASN A 174 11.63 4.27 8.38
C ASN A 174 11.39 3.50 7.06
N MET A 175 10.75 4.13 6.08
CA MET A 175 10.63 3.52 4.75
C MET A 175 12.03 3.30 4.15
N PRO A 176 12.40 2.06 3.78
CA PRO A 176 13.75 1.73 3.31
C PRO A 176 13.96 2.11 1.85
N PHE A 177 14.10 3.38 1.55
CA PHE A 177 14.40 3.84 0.20
C PHE A 177 15.80 3.40 -0.25
N ALA A 178 15.91 3.00 -1.52
CA ALA A 178 17.20 2.67 -2.12
C ALA A 178 18.09 3.92 -2.21
N LYS A 179 19.38 3.74 -2.02
CA LYS A 179 20.38 4.80 -2.13
C LYS A 179 20.78 5.05 -3.59
#